data_efde68ad98e9827a09e5d49d53f74709
#
_entry.id   efde68ad98e9827a09e5d49d53f74709
#
_cell.length_a   1.000
_cell.length_b   1.000
_cell.length_c   1.000
_cell.angle_alpha   90.00
_cell.angle_beta   90.00
_cell.angle_gamma   90.00
#
_symmetry.space_group_name_H-M   'P 1'
#
loop_
_entity.id
_entity.type
_entity.pdbx_description
1 polymer ?
#
loop_
_entity_poly.entity_id
_entity_poly.type
_entity_poly.pdbx_seq_one_letter_code
_entity_poly.pdbx_strand_id
1 'polypeptide(L)'
;MSGFLRPQRDLKKKILDGTIEVFRKKGASFTMSDISKELGISKKTIYVQFDDKKSLLLELVDYFFDSLKENENRIWEDDTLDTKEKFTRILGAMPEASADMDFASLYEMRGRYPEVDEKVRRRLESDWEKTLELLRQGKKEGIFIDVNETVFQITFEATLERFLNGDELSRNHVKYGDALRELVDMLVGGISR
;
A
#
# COMPACT_ATOMS: atom_id res chain seq x y z
N MET A 1 -23.99 -0.95 24.73
CA MET A 1 -23.91 0.25 23.86
C MET A 1 -23.06 -0.01 22.60
N SER A 2 -23.34 -1.05 21.80
CA SER A 2 -22.47 -1.39 20.65
C SER A 2 -23.16 -1.38 19.27
N GLY A 3 -24.39 -0.89 19.19
CA GLY A 3 -25.20 -0.94 17.94
C GLY A 3 -25.01 0.23 16.97
N PHE A 4 -24.55 1.40 17.43
CA PHE A 4 -24.47 2.62 16.60
C PHE A 4 -23.13 2.80 15.85
N LEU A 5 -22.09 2.06 16.19
CA LEU A 5 -20.76 2.21 15.58
C LEU A 5 -20.60 1.43 14.25
N ARG A 6 -21.36 0.34 14.05
CA ARG A 6 -21.27 -0.48 12.82
C ARG A 6 -21.68 0.26 11.55
N PRO A 7 -22.85 0.97 11.50
CA PRO A 7 -23.28 1.63 10.26
C PRO A 7 -22.35 2.76 9.80
N GLN A 8 -21.73 3.49 10.75
CA GLN A 8 -20.78 4.57 10.42
C GLN A 8 -19.46 4.02 9.89
N ARG A 9 -18.96 2.92 10.48
CA ARG A 9 -17.74 2.25 10.03
C ARG A 9 -17.92 1.66 8.63
N ASP A 10 -19.09 1.07 8.36
CA ASP A 10 -19.44 0.52 7.05
C ASP A 10 -19.56 1.62 5.98
N LEU A 11 -20.11 2.79 6.33
CA LEU A 11 -20.21 3.93 5.42
C LEU A 11 -18.82 4.51 5.11
N LYS A 12 -17.96 4.69 6.14
CA LYS A 12 -16.59 5.17 5.97
C LYS A 12 -15.80 4.26 5.03
N LYS A 13 -15.86 2.95 5.27
CA LYS A 13 -15.23 1.94 4.42
C LYS A 13 -15.73 2.03 2.97
N LYS A 14 -17.06 2.08 2.79
CA LYS A 14 -17.67 2.23 1.46
C LYS A 14 -17.19 3.47 0.71
N ILE A 15 -17.00 4.59 1.42
CA ILE A 15 -16.48 5.83 0.81
C ILE A 15 -15.01 5.65 0.41
N LEU A 16 -14.18 5.01 1.24
CA LEU A 16 -12.78 4.74 0.93
C LEU A 16 -12.65 3.79 -0.28
N ASP A 17 -13.40 2.70 -0.31
CA ASP A 17 -13.44 1.78 -1.47
C ASP A 17 -13.86 2.51 -2.75
N GLY A 18 -14.94 3.29 -2.70
CA GLY A 18 -15.37 4.09 -3.83
C GLY A 18 -14.38 5.18 -4.25
N THR A 19 -13.60 5.69 -3.30
CA THR A 19 -12.52 6.66 -3.59
C THR A 19 -11.41 5.99 -4.39
N ILE A 20 -11.03 4.76 -4.05
CA ILE A 20 -10.03 3.97 -4.82
C ILE A 20 -10.51 3.80 -6.26
N GLU A 21 -11.79 3.42 -6.46
CA GLU A 21 -12.37 3.26 -7.79
C GLU A 21 -12.37 4.56 -8.61
N VAL A 22 -12.72 5.68 -7.97
CA VAL A 22 -12.70 6.99 -8.62
C VAL A 22 -11.26 7.42 -8.93
N PHE A 23 -10.33 7.20 -8.01
CA PHE A 23 -8.92 7.49 -8.22
C PHE A 23 -8.35 6.69 -9.41
N ARG A 24 -8.67 5.40 -9.50
CA ARG A 24 -8.25 4.54 -10.62
C ARG A 24 -8.75 5.07 -11.97
N LYS A 25 -9.97 5.63 -12.02
CA LYS A 25 -10.57 6.17 -13.26
C LYS A 25 -10.07 7.57 -13.63
N LYS A 26 -9.74 8.41 -12.65
CA LYS A 26 -9.51 9.86 -12.84
C LYS A 26 -8.15 10.36 -12.36
N GLY A 27 -7.35 9.51 -11.73
CA GLY A 27 -6.09 9.91 -11.12
C GLY A 27 -6.27 10.98 -10.04
N ALA A 28 -5.23 11.78 -9.81
CA ALA A 28 -5.19 12.83 -8.79
C ALA A 28 -6.25 13.93 -8.94
N SER A 29 -6.83 14.09 -10.14
CA SER A 29 -7.79 15.18 -10.45
C SER A 29 -9.20 14.95 -9.90
N PHE A 30 -9.50 13.77 -9.33
CA PHE A 30 -10.82 13.46 -8.80
C PHE A 30 -11.30 14.46 -7.73
N THR A 31 -12.62 14.60 -7.61
CA THR A 31 -13.28 15.49 -6.67
C THR A 31 -14.23 14.73 -5.74
N MET A 32 -14.65 15.37 -4.62
CA MET A 32 -15.71 14.83 -3.74
C MET A 32 -17.03 14.62 -4.49
N SER A 33 -17.27 15.37 -5.58
CA SER A 33 -18.42 15.19 -6.46
C SER A 33 -18.36 13.89 -7.25
N ASP A 34 -17.17 13.49 -7.66
CA ASP A 34 -16.96 12.25 -8.41
C ASP A 34 -17.25 11.05 -7.53
N ILE A 35 -16.78 11.07 -6.27
CA ILE A 35 -17.08 10.04 -5.28
C ILE A 35 -18.59 9.96 -4.99
N SER A 36 -19.23 11.12 -4.83
CA SER A 36 -20.68 11.21 -4.62
C SER A 36 -21.46 10.55 -5.76
N LYS A 37 -21.06 10.80 -7.02
CA LYS A 37 -21.65 10.19 -8.21
C LYS A 37 -21.39 8.68 -8.29
N GLU A 38 -20.15 8.25 -8.06
CA GLU A 38 -19.76 6.84 -8.10
C GLU A 38 -20.56 6.00 -7.12
N LEU A 39 -20.75 6.51 -5.89
CA LEU A 39 -21.43 5.78 -4.82
C LEU A 39 -22.95 5.98 -4.78
N GLY A 40 -23.49 6.92 -5.57
CA GLY A 40 -24.92 7.28 -5.52
C GLY A 40 -25.34 7.88 -4.17
N ILE A 41 -24.44 8.58 -3.47
CA ILE A 41 -24.72 9.22 -2.18
C ILE A 41 -24.54 10.74 -2.27
N SER A 42 -25.13 11.49 -1.33
CA SER A 42 -24.98 12.94 -1.32
C SER A 42 -23.57 13.37 -0.89
N LYS A 43 -23.09 14.51 -1.40
CA LYS A 43 -21.84 15.12 -0.89
C LYS A 43 -21.89 15.36 0.62
N LYS A 44 -23.06 15.76 1.15
CA LYS A 44 -23.27 15.96 2.59
C LYS A 44 -22.95 14.68 3.36
N THR A 45 -23.34 13.52 2.83
CA THR A 45 -23.04 12.21 3.44
C THR A 45 -21.53 11.96 3.52
N ILE A 46 -20.77 12.36 2.47
CA ILE A 46 -19.31 12.23 2.47
C ILE A 46 -18.68 13.20 3.48
N TYR A 47 -19.13 14.46 3.49
CA TYR A 47 -18.63 15.49 4.41
C TYR A 47 -18.94 15.23 5.89
N VAL A 48 -19.89 14.35 6.20
CA VAL A 48 -20.12 13.87 7.58
C VAL A 48 -18.97 12.95 8.05
N GLN A 49 -18.30 12.27 7.11
CA GLN A 49 -17.21 11.34 7.42
C GLN A 49 -15.82 11.97 7.24
N PHE A 50 -15.68 12.92 6.32
CA PHE A 50 -14.41 13.55 5.94
C PHE A 50 -14.63 15.04 5.71
N ASP A 51 -13.95 15.89 6.47
CA ASP A 51 -14.11 17.35 6.41
C ASP A 51 -13.77 17.93 5.04
N ASP A 52 -12.76 17.35 4.39
CA ASP A 52 -12.28 17.77 3.07
C ASP A 52 -11.59 16.60 2.32
N LYS A 53 -11.12 16.88 1.09
CA LYS A 53 -10.38 15.90 0.29
C LYS A 53 -9.06 15.48 0.96
N LYS A 54 -8.40 16.38 1.70
CA LYS A 54 -7.13 16.06 2.38
C LYS A 54 -7.35 15.04 3.50
N SER A 55 -8.34 15.25 4.35
CA SER A 55 -8.70 14.31 5.42
C SER A 55 -9.10 12.94 4.87
N LEU A 56 -9.84 12.91 3.75
CA LEU A 56 -10.15 11.68 3.03
C LEU A 56 -8.89 10.96 2.55
N LEU A 57 -7.94 11.68 1.94
CA LEU A 57 -6.70 11.10 1.43
C LEU A 57 -5.81 10.56 2.55
N LEU A 58 -5.71 11.28 3.69
CA LEU A 58 -4.96 10.81 4.85
C LEU A 58 -5.53 9.50 5.41
N GLU A 59 -6.85 9.38 5.47
CA GLU A 59 -7.52 8.14 5.89
C GLU A 59 -7.40 7.03 4.83
N LEU A 60 -7.38 7.39 3.55
CA LEU A 60 -7.16 6.43 2.46
C LEU A 60 -5.78 5.79 2.54
N VAL A 61 -4.74 6.56 2.92
CA VAL A 61 -3.39 6.03 3.17
C VAL A 61 -3.42 4.99 4.29
N ASP A 62 -4.05 5.32 5.45
CA ASP A 62 -4.16 4.34 6.54
C ASP A 62 -4.92 3.09 6.09
N TYR A 63 -6.06 3.26 5.43
CA TYR A 63 -6.88 2.16 4.94
C TYR A 63 -6.09 1.23 3.99
N PHE A 64 -5.27 1.81 3.12
CA PHE A 64 -4.41 1.06 2.21
C PHE A 64 -3.37 0.23 2.98
N PHE A 65 -2.60 0.86 3.86
CA PHE A 65 -1.57 0.17 4.63
C PHE A 65 -2.13 -0.83 5.64
N ASP A 66 -3.28 -0.55 6.25
CA ASP A 66 -3.97 -1.50 7.14
C ASP A 66 -4.43 -2.74 6.37
N SER A 67 -4.90 -2.58 5.11
CA SER A 67 -5.22 -3.72 4.24
C SER A 67 -3.99 -4.55 3.86
N LEU A 68 -2.83 -3.89 3.64
CA LEU A 68 -1.55 -4.59 3.47
C LEU A 68 -1.21 -5.41 4.70
N LYS A 69 -1.32 -4.81 5.89
CA LYS A 69 -1.01 -5.48 7.17
C LYS A 69 -1.91 -6.69 7.43
N GLU A 70 -3.20 -6.58 7.11
CA GLU A 70 -4.13 -7.72 7.18
C GLU A 70 -3.71 -8.86 6.24
N ASN A 71 -3.25 -8.53 5.03
CA ASN A 71 -2.75 -9.53 4.08
C ASN A 71 -1.44 -10.18 4.56
N GLU A 72 -0.48 -9.37 5.04
CA GLU A 72 0.76 -9.86 5.65
C GLU A 72 0.50 -10.81 6.82
N ASN A 73 -0.48 -10.48 7.69
CA ASN A 73 -0.86 -11.34 8.80
C ASN A 73 -1.39 -12.70 8.32
N ARG A 74 -2.21 -12.71 7.27
CA ARG A 74 -2.71 -13.96 6.66
C ARG A 74 -1.58 -14.81 6.09
N ILE A 75 -0.61 -14.18 5.40
CA ILE A 75 0.57 -14.88 4.86
C ILE A 75 1.43 -15.43 6.00
N TRP A 76 1.63 -14.63 7.05
CA TRP A 76 2.40 -15.05 8.24
C TRP A 76 1.79 -16.28 8.92
N GLU A 77 0.47 -16.33 9.07
CA GLU A 77 -0.28 -17.41 9.72
C GLU A 77 -0.51 -18.65 8.83
N ASP A 78 -0.14 -18.59 7.55
CA ASP A 78 -0.32 -19.71 6.61
C ASP A 78 0.79 -20.76 6.78
N ASP A 79 0.49 -21.83 7.48
CA ASP A 79 1.42 -22.92 7.74
C ASP A 79 1.73 -23.78 6.50
N THR A 80 1.07 -23.56 5.37
CA THR A 80 1.36 -24.25 4.10
C THR A 80 2.53 -23.65 3.35
N LEU A 81 2.95 -22.42 3.71
CA LEU A 81 4.04 -21.68 3.09
C LEU A 81 5.33 -21.87 3.87
N ASP A 82 6.43 -22.08 3.13
CA ASP A 82 7.77 -22.05 3.72
C ASP A 82 8.26 -20.62 4.01
N THR A 83 9.40 -20.49 4.69
CA THR A 83 9.99 -19.20 5.08
C THR A 83 10.25 -18.29 3.87
N LYS A 84 10.76 -18.86 2.77
CA LYS A 84 11.04 -18.10 1.54
C LYS A 84 9.76 -17.64 0.85
N GLU A 85 8.78 -18.51 0.77
CA GLU A 85 7.47 -18.17 0.19
C GLU A 85 6.77 -17.07 0.98
N LYS A 86 6.74 -17.17 2.33
CA LYS A 86 6.20 -16.13 3.20
C LYS A 86 6.91 -14.80 2.98
N PHE A 87 8.25 -14.80 3.00
CA PHE A 87 9.06 -13.61 2.81
C PHE A 87 8.81 -12.94 1.45
N THR A 88 8.80 -13.74 0.37
CA THR A 88 8.53 -13.25 -0.98
C THR A 88 7.13 -12.64 -1.10
N ARG A 89 6.11 -13.33 -0.56
CA ARG A 89 4.71 -12.88 -0.64
C ARG A 89 4.45 -11.64 0.19
N ILE A 90 5.09 -11.48 1.35
CA ILE A 90 4.95 -10.28 2.18
C ILE A 90 5.57 -9.07 1.47
N LEU A 91 6.78 -9.20 0.93
CA LEU A 91 7.43 -8.11 0.18
C LEU A 91 6.65 -7.71 -1.08
N GLY A 92 6.02 -8.69 -1.76
CA GLY A 92 5.19 -8.46 -2.93
C GLY A 92 3.72 -8.15 -2.65
N ALA A 93 3.34 -7.99 -1.37
CA ALA A 93 1.95 -7.79 -1.00
C ALA A 93 1.40 -6.46 -1.54
N MET A 94 0.25 -6.55 -2.18
CA MET A 94 -0.54 -5.40 -2.62
C MET A 94 -2.01 -5.65 -2.29
N PRO A 95 -2.78 -4.62 -1.90
CA PRO A 95 -4.23 -4.75 -1.84
C PRO A 95 -4.80 -5.03 -3.23
N GLU A 96 -5.73 -5.98 -3.34
CA GLU A 96 -6.38 -6.34 -4.61
C GLU A 96 -6.96 -5.12 -5.35
N ALA A 97 -7.56 -4.19 -4.59
CA ALA A 97 -8.15 -2.96 -5.14
C ALA A 97 -7.13 -2.01 -5.80
N SER A 98 -5.84 -2.17 -5.54
CA SER A 98 -4.77 -1.30 -6.03
C SER A 98 -3.87 -1.92 -7.10
N ALA A 99 -4.10 -3.19 -7.47
CA ALA A 99 -3.27 -3.90 -8.44
C ALA A 99 -3.15 -3.18 -9.81
N ASP A 100 -4.23 -2.47 -10.22
CA ASP A 100 -4.28 -1.70 -11.47
C ASP A 100 -4.19 -0.18 -11.25
N MET A 101 -3.80 0.29 -10.05
CA MET A 101 -3.66 1.73 -9.81
C MET A 101 -2.46 2.30 -10.55
N ASP A 102 -2.67 3.43 -11.24
CA ASP A 102 -1.58 4.25 -11.73
C ASP A 102 -1.01 5.10 -10.57
N PHE A 103 0.02 4.59 -9.94
CA PHE A 103 0.69 5.27 -8.83
C PHE A 103 1.43 6.55 -9.26
N ALA A 104 1.70 6.74 -10.57
CA ALA A 104 2.23 8.01 -11.08
C ALA A 104 1.26 9.17 -10.81
N SER A 105 -0.04 8.90 -10.77
CA SER A 105 -1.04 9.89 -10.36
C SER A 105 -0.90 10.33 -8.89
N LEU A 106 -0.24 9.56 -8.03
CA LEU A 106 0.07 9.97 -6.65
C LEU A 106 1.14 11.08 -6.65
N TYR A 107 2.09 11.05 -7.57
CA TYR A 107 3.10 12.09 -7.72
C TYR A 107 2.48 13.48 -7.95
N GLU A 108 1.42 13.57 -8.76
CA GLU A 108 0.70 14.83 -8.99
C GLU A 108 0.04 15.39 -7.72
N MET A 109 -0.28 14.55 -6.74
CA MET A 109 -0.88 14.98 -5.47
C MET A 109 0.13 15.54 -4.47
N ARG A 110 1.43 15.23 -4.60
CA ARG A 110 2.48 15.62 -3.65
C ARG A 110 2.57 17.12 -3.45
N GLY A 111 2.65 17.87 -4.54
CA GLY A 111 2.71 19.32 -4.48
C GLY A 111 1.47 19.98 -3.88
N ARG A 112 0.34 19.27 -3.90
CA ARG A 112 -0.96 19.75 -3.39
C ARG A 112 -1.26 19.32 -1.95
N TYR A 113 -0.74 18.16 -1.53
CA TYR A 113 -1.00 17.56 -0.20
C TYR A 113 0.29 16.97 0.39
N PRO A 114 1.25 17.80 0.83
CA PRO A 114 2.53 17.32 1.37
C PRO A 114 2.37 16.44 2.63
N GLU A 115 1.29 16.65 3.41
CA GLU A 115 1.00 15.83 4.58
C GLU A 115 0.60 14.38 4.22
N VAL A 116 0.00 14.19 3.04
CA VAL A 116 -0.32 12.84 2.53
C VAL A 116 0.96 12.11 2.14
N ASP A 117 1.87 12.80 1.46
CA ASP A 117 3.19 12.27 1.11
C ASP A 117 4.01 11.87 2.34
N GLU A 118 4.10 12.74 3.32
CA GLU A 118 4.76 12.47 4.60
C GLU A 118 4.15 11.26 5.32
N LYS A 119 2.83 11.09 5.23
CA LYS A 119 2.15 9.94 5.81
C LYS A 119 2.49 8.64 5.08
N VAL A 120 2.50 8.65 3.73
CA VAL A 120 2.93 7.49 2.92
C VAL A 120 4.34 7.08 3.30
N ARG A 121 5.29 8.04 3.36
CA ARG A 121 6.68 7.78 3.75
C ARG A 121 6.77 7.12 5.13
N ARG A 122 6.10 7.67 6.15
CA ARG A 122 6.09 7.10 7.49
C ARG A 122 5.51 5.69 7.53
N ARG A 123 4.47 5.42 6.74
CA ARG A 123 3.87 4.08 6.67
C ARG A 123 4.78 3.08 5.97
N LEU A 124 5.55 3.49 4.96
CA LEU A 124 6.56 2.64 4.31
C LEU A 124 7.71 2.28 5.26
N GLU A 125 8.11 3.21 6.13
CA GLU A 125 9.18 3.02 7.11
C GLU A 125 8.73 2.20 8.35
N SER A 126 7.42 1.92 8.50
CA SER A 126 6.86 1.22 9.66
C SER A 126 6.59 -0.27 9.39
N ASP A 127 6.33 -1.01 10.47
CA ASP A 127 5.78 -2.38 10.41
C ASP A 127 6.69 -3.45 9.78
N TRP A 128 8.01 -3.31 9.89
CA TRP A 128 9.01 -4.24 9.34
C TRP A 128 9.27 -5.48 10.20
N GLU A 129 8.75 -5.58 11.41
CA GLU A 129 9.12 -6.60 12.40
C GLU A 129 8.97 -8.02 11.84
N LYS A 130 7.83 -8.35 11.25
CA LYS A 130 7.57 -9.69 10.69
C LYS A 130 8.45 -10.01 9.49
N THR A 131 8.63 -9.04 8.61
CA THR A 131 9.48 -9.19 7.42
C THR A 131 10.93 -9.46 7.82
N LEU A 132 11.47 -8.69 8.78
CA LEU A 132 12.83 -8.91 9.29
C LEU A 132 12.95 -10.22 10.09
N GLU A 133 11.89 -10.65 10.77
CA GLU A 133 11.89 -11.96 11.44
C GLU A 133 12.01 -13.10 10.43
N LEU A 134 11.24 -13.06 9.32
CA LEU A 134 11.38 -14.05 8.23
C LEU A 134 12.79 -14.02 7.60
N LEU A 135 13.37 -12.83 7.43
CA LEU A 135 14.75 -12.72 6.92
C LEU A 135 15.74 -13.41 7.87
N ARG A 136 15.62 -13.17 9.19
CA ARG A 136 16.47 -13.83 10.21
C ARG A 136 16.26 -15.34 10.23
N GLN A 137 15.01 -15.78 10.12
CA GLN A 137 14.66 -17.19 10.07
C GLN A 137 15.28 -17.85 8.84
N GLY A 138 15.12 -17.27 7.64
CA GLY A 138 15.70 -17.81 6.42
C GLY A 138 17.23 -17.87 6.44
N LYS A 139 17.91 -16.92 7.11
CA LYS A 139 19.36 -17.01 7.37
C LYS A 139 19.71 -18.20 8.25
N LYS A 140 18.97 -18.43 9.35
CA LYS A 140 19.18 -19.58 10.25
C LYS A 140 18.94 -20.91 9.56
N GLU A 141 17.96 -20.97 8.68
CA GLU A 141 17.62 -22.15 7.87
C GLU A 141 18.59 -22.39 6.72
N GLY A 142 19.50 -21.44 6.46
CA GLY A 142 20.46 -21.51 5.36
C GLY A 142 19.87 -21.23 3.98
N ILE A 143 18.62 -20.75 3.92
CA ILE A 143 17.90 -20.36 2.70
C ILE A 143 18.48 -19.05 2.15
N PHE A 144 18.78 -18.10 3.04
CA PHE A 144 19.34 -16.79 2.68
C PHE A 144 20.81 -16.68 3.11
N ILE A 145 21.57 -15.89 2.36
CA ILE A 145 22.93 -15.47 2.76
C ILE A 145 22.85 -14.50 3.94
N ASP A 146 23.97 -14.25 4.60
CA ASP A 146 24.06 -13.28 5.70
C ASP A 146 24.11 -11.85 5.13
N VAL A 147 22.94 -11.33 4.79
CA VAL A 147 22.75 -9.93 4.37
C VAL A 147 22.46 -9.05 5.59
N ASN A 148 22.96 -7.82 5.58
CA ASN A 148 22.64 -6.84 6.61
C ASN A 148 21.16 -6.40 6.49
N GLU A 149 20.39 -6.57 7.56
CA GLU A 149 18.94 -6.30 7.60
C GLU A 149 18.62 -4.84 7.28
N THR A 150 19.38 -3.90 7.84
CA THR A 150 19.20 -2.47 7.59
C THR A 150 19.47 -2.12 6.13
N VAL A 151 20.50 -2.70 5.53
CA VAL A 151 20.80 -2.48 4.10
C VAL A 151 19.68 -3.04 3.23
N PHE A 152 19.18 -4.24 3.54
CA PHE A 152 18.05 -4.83 2.82
C PHE A 152 16.81 -3.94 2.91
N GLN A 153 16.42 -3.55 4.12
CA GLN A 153 15.27 -2.69 4.38
C GLN A 153 15.36 -1.36 3.64
N ILE A 154 16.46 -0.62 3.80
CA ILE A 154 16.66 0.69 3.13
C ILE A 154 16.62 0.54 1.60
N THR A 155 17.21 -0.53 1.06
CA THR A 155 17.20 -0.77 -0.39
C THR A 155 15.78 -0.96 -0.91
N PHE A 156 14.97 -1.75 -0.21
CA PHE A 156 13.58 -1.98 -0.58
C PHE A 156 12.75 -0.70 -0.44
N GLU A 157 12.80 -0.03 0.73
CA GLU A 157 12.06 1.21 1.00
C GLU A 157 12.39 2.31 0.00
N ALA A 158 13.69 2.59 -0.23
CA ALA A 158 14.12 3.62 -1.15
C ALA A 158 13.67 3.35 -2.59
N THR A 159 13.64 2.06 -2.99
CA THR A 159 13.16 1.69 -4.32
C THR A 159 11.65 1.86 -4.43
N LEU A 160 10.87 1.43 -3.42
CA LEU A 160 9.42 1.68 -3.38
C LEU A 160 9.10 3.17 -3.38
N GLU A 161 9.82 3.93 -2.56
CA GLU A 161 9.69 5.39 -2.52
C GLU A 161 9.95 5.99 -3.91
N ARG A 162 10.97 5.52 -4.63
CA ARG A 162 11.24 5.97 -5.99
C ARG A 162 10.14 5.58 -6.98
N PHE A 163 9.58 4.38 -6.86
CA PHE A 163 8.46 3.95 -7.71
C PHE A 163 7.20 4.79 -7.50
N LEU A 164 6.91 5.16 -6.25
CA LEU A 164 5.75 5.96 -5.91
C LEU A 164 5.95 7.45 -6.23
N ASN A 165 7.20 7.92 -6.23
CA ASN A 165 7.58 9.32 -6.23
C ASN A 165 8.19 9.78 -7.54
N GLY A 166 8.49 8.85 -8.44
CA GLY A 166 9.05 9.12 -9.76
C GLY A 166 8.02 8.97 -10.86
N ASP A 167 8.35 9.46 -12.02
CA ASP A 167 7.60 9.26 -13.27
C ASP A 167 8.27 8.23 -14.19
N GLU A 168 9.36 7.58 -13.71
CA GLU A 168 10.14 6.66 -14.52
C GLU A 168 9.34 5.44 -14.95
N LEU A 169 8.55 4.83 -14.02
CA LEU A 169 7.72 3.68 -14.36
C LEU A 169 6.70 4.07 -15.44
N SER A 170 6.00 5.19 -15.25
CA SER A 170 5.00 5.68 -16.18
C SER A 170 5.60 6.03 -17.55
N ARG A 171 6.73 6.75 -17.60
CA ARG A 171 7.44 7.10 -18.84
C ARG A 171 7.90 5.88 -19.63
N ASN A 172 8.21 4.78 -18.94
CA ASN A 172 8.66 3.54 -19.55
C ASN A 172 7.53 2.50 -19.69
N HIS A 173 6.26 2.89 -19.43
CA HIS A 173 5.09 2.02 -19.54
C HIS A 173 5.17 0.76 -18.66
N VAL A 174 5.85 0.85 -17.50
CA VAL A 174 5.95 -0.22 -16.51
C VAL A 174 4.86 -0.03 -15.46
N LYS A 175 4.04 -1.06 -15.25
CA LYS A 175 3.05 -1.03 -14.18
C LYS A 175 3.72 -1.21 -12.83
N TYR A 176 3.22 -0.53 -11.81
CA TYR A 176 3.77 -0.62 -10.44
C TYR A 176 3.81 -2.06 -9.92
N GLY A 177 2.74 -2.83 -10.12
CA GLY A 177 2.68 -4.23 -9.67
C GLY A 177 3.71 -5.13 -10.35
N ASP A 178 4.04 -4.87 -11.62
CA ASP A 178 5.10 -5.59 -12.33
C ASP A 178 6.48 -5.19 -11.80
N ALA A 179 6.71 -3.89 -11.62
CA ALA A 179 7.96 -3.36 -11.03
C ALA A 179 8.19 -3.88 -9.60
N LEU A 180 7.15 -3.93 -8.77
CA LEU A 180 7.25 -4.49 -7.42
C LEU A 180 7.61 -5.98 -7.46
N ARG A 181 6.99 -6.76 -8.35
CA ARG A 181 7.29 -8.19 -8.51
C ARG A 181 8.74 -8.40 -8.93
N GLU A 182 9.20 -7.67 -9.95
CA GLU A 182 10.60 -7.73 -10.40
C GLU A 182 11.58 -7.32 -9.30
N LEU A 183 11.29 -6.27 -8.54
CA LEU A 183 12.11 -5.86 -7.40
C LEU A 183 12.22 -6.98 -6.37
N VAL A 184 11.10 -7.61 -6.00
CA VAL A 184 11.08 -8.72 -5.04
C VAL A 184 11.87 -9.91 -5.56
N ASP A 185 11.67 -10.29 -6.82
CA ASP A 185 12.40 -11.40 -7.45
C ASP A 185 13.91 -11.13 -7.50
N MET A 186 14.33 -9.90 -7.82
CA MET A 186 15.74 -9.51 -7.82
C MET A 186 16.34 -9.56 -6.42
N LEU A 187 15.66 -9.00 -5.40
CA LEU A 187 16.19 -8.94 -4.05
C LEU A 187 16.19 -10.32 -3.38
N VAL A 188 15.09 -11.06 -3.47
CA VAL A 188 15.00 -12.40 -2.87
C VAL A 188 15.91 -13.38 -3.63
N GLY A 189 15.97 -13.30 -4.97
CA GLY A 189 16.89 -14.08 -5.78
C GLY A 189 18.35 -13.79 -5.44
N GLY A 190 18.71 -12.52 -5.24
CA GLY A 190 20.06 -12.10 -4.91
C GLY A 190 20.56 -12.54 -3.53
N ILE A 191 19.66 -12.78 -2.58
CA ILE A 191 20.01 -13.26 -1.24
C ILE A 191 19.74 -14.76 -1.02
N SER A 192 19.11 -15.44 -1.97
CA SER A 192 18.85 -16.90 -1.89
C SER A 192 20.12 -17.71 -2.21
N ARG A 193 20.26 -18.87 -1.56
CA ARG A 193 21.31 -19.86 -1.83
C ARG A 193 20.83 -20.93 -2.78
#